data_0f7f9d9b43ae2722d65b14cd720162f2
#
_entry.id   0f7f9d9b43ae2722d65b14cd720162f2
#
_cell.length_a   1.000
_cell.length_b   1.000
_cell.length_c   1.000
_cell.angle_alpha   90.00
_cell.angle_beta   90.00
_cell.angle_gamma   90.00
#
_symmetry.space_group_name_H-M   'P 1'
#
loop_
_entity.id
_entity.type
_entity.pdbx_description
1 polymer ?
#
loop_
_entity_poly.entity_id
_entity_poly.type
_entity_poly.pdbx_seq_one_letter_code
_entity_poly.pdbx_strand_id
1 'polypeptide(L)' 'MQNKGSELPKEHILVCLSSSPSNERIVRMAGKMAQAFSGSLTALYVQTPGDADMNAEDTVRLQANMRLAQQLGAGVVKT' A
#
# COMPACT_ATOMS: atom_id res chain seq x y z
N MET A 1 -33.10 -0.98 -7.04
CA MET A 1 -32.39 -1.47 -6.90
C MET A 1 -32.23 -1.96 -6.07
N GLN A 2 -32.34 -2.46 -5.89
CA GLN A 2 -32.05 -3.08 -5.16
C GLN A 2 -31.38 -2.91 -4.33
N ASN A 3 -31.72 -2.86 -3.40
CA ASN A 3 -30.98 -2.79 -2.56
C ASN A 3 -29.67 -2.96 -2.78
N LYS A 4 -29.24 -2.58 -3.71
CA LYS A 4 -27.93 -2.83 -4.00
C LYS A 4 -26.96 -2.07 -3.18
N GLY A 5 -27.37 -1.04 -2.52
CA GLY A 5 -26.47 -0.28 -1.66
C GLY A 5 -25.78 -1.16 -0.64
N SER A 6 -26.53 -2.07 -0.03
CA SER A 6 -25.97 -2.91 1.01
C SER A 6 -25.10 -4.02 0.44
N GLU A 7 -25.17 -4.25 -0.86
CA GLU A 7 -24.41 -5.31 -1.49
C GLU A 7 -23.26 -4.81 -2.31
N LEU A 8 -23.03 -3.51 -2.35
CA LEU A 8 -21.90 -2.98 -3.09
C LEU A 8 -20.60 -3.49 -2.48
N PRO A 9 -19.64 -3.83 -3.34
CA PRO A 9 -18.35 -4.24 -2.80
C PRO A 9 -17.73 -3.09 -2.03
N LYS A 10 -16.99 -3.42 -1.01
CA LYS A 10 -16.24 -2.41 -0.28
C LYS A 10 -15.17 -1.86 -1.18
N GLU A 11 -14.82 -0.61 -0.95
CA GLU A 11 -13.74 0.00 -1.69
C GLU A 11 -12.47 -0.79 -1.45
N HIS A 12 -11.70 -0.97 -2.51
CA HIS A 12 -10.42 -1.65 -2.41
C HIS A 12 -9.35 -0.69 -2.89
N ILE A 13 -8.46 -0.32 -2.00
CA ILE A 13 -7.41 0.64 -2.29
C ILE A 13 -6.12 -0.13 -2.53
N LEU A 14 -5.47 0.15 -3.65
CA LEU A 14 -4.19 -0.44 -3.98
C LEU A 14 -3.14 0.65 -3.97
N VAL A 15 -2.05 0.44 -3.24
CA VAL A 15 -0.95 1.38 -3.21
C VAL A 15 0.32 0.64 -3.59
N CYS A 16 1.16 1.29 -4.41
CA CYS A 16 2.43 0.71 -4.81
C CYS A 16 3.51 1.15 -3.83
N LEU A 17 4.32 0.20 -3.40
CA LEU A 17 5.43 0.48 -2.49
C LEU A 17 6.70 0.76 -3.29
N SER A 18 7.51 1.67 -2.80
CA SER A 18 8.77 1.99 -3.41
C SER A 18 9.73 2.49 -2.33
N SER A 19 10.97 2.72 -2.74
CA SER A 19 11.98 3.30 -1.87
C SER A 19 11.97 4.82 -1.92
N SER A 20 11.06 5.41 -2.67
CA SER A 20 11.01 6.86 -2.83
C SER A 20 10.70 7.54 -1.49
N PRO A 21 11.33 8.68 -1.21
CA PRO A 21 11.02 9.44 0.01
C PRO A 21 9.55 9.88 0.08
N SER A 22 8.88 10.04 -1.06
CA SER A 22 7.49 10.47 -1.07
C SER A 22 6.53 9.30 -0.83
N ASN A 23 7.02 8.07 -0.86
CA ASN A 23 6.14 6.92 -0.76
C ASN A 23 5.45 6.83 0.59
N GLU A 24 6.10 7.26 1.65
CA GLU A 24 5.48 7.25 2.97
C GLU A 24 4.18 8.04 2.97
N ARG A 25 4.19 9.22 2.37
CA ARG A 25 3.00 10.07 2.31
C ARG A 25 1.89 9.39 1.52
N ILE A 26 2.26 8.76 0.43
CA ILE A 26 1.30 8.07 -0.42
C ILE A 26 0.66 6.90 0.33
N VAL A 27 1.48 6.14 1.06
CA VAL A 27 0.98 5.01 1.84
C VAL A 27 0.03 5.49 2.93
N ARG A 28 0.39 6.57 3.64
CA ARG A 28 -0.47 7.11 4.69
C ARG A 28 -1.79 7.62 4.12
N MET A 29 -1.75 8.26 2.96
CA MET A 29 -2.95 8.74 2.30
C MET A 29 -3.86 7.57 1.93
N ALA A 30 -3.27 6.51 1.36
CA ALA A 30 -4.04 5.33 0.99
C ALA A 30 -4.69 4.69 2.22
N GLY A 31 -3.98 4.66 3.34
CA GLY A 31 -4.53 4.13 4.58
C GLY A 31 -5.72 4.94 5.09
N LYS A 32 -5.61 6.27 5.00
CA LYS A 32 -6.72 7.13 5.40
C LYS A 32 -7.93 6.93 4.51
N MET A 33 -7.71 6.77 3.20
CA MET A 33 -8.79 6.54 2.27
C MET A 33 -9.49 5.21 2.57
N ALA A 34 -8.70 4.16 2.79
CA ALA A 34 -9.28 2.86 3.09
C ALA A 34 -10.13 2.92 4.36
N GLN A 35 -9.64 3.63 5.36
CA GLN A 35 -10.37 3.78 6.61
C GLN A 35 -11.65 4.59 6.42
N ALA A 36 -11.57 5.68 5.66
CA ALA A 36 -12.71 6.56 5.43
C ALA A 36 -13.82 5.85 4.68
N PHE A 37 -13.46 4.94 3.77
CA PHE A 37 -14.46 4.21 2.99
C PHE A 37 -14.78 2.84 3.58
N SER A 38 -14.24 2.52 4.75
CA SER A 38 -14.39 1.20 5.36
C SER A 38 -13.96 0.11 4.40
N GLY A 39 -12.95 0.40 3.60
CA GLY A 39 -12.47 -0.50 2.58
C GLY A 39 -11.25 -1.28 3.02
N SER A 40 -10.69 -2.04 2.08
CA SER A 40 -9.46 -2.78 2.32
C SER A 40 -8.30 -2.11 1.61
N LEU A 41 -7.10 -2.37 2.09
CA LEU A 41 -5.88 -1.79 1.55
C LEU A 41 -4.90 -2.89 1.22
N THR A 42 -4.38 -2.86 -0.01
CA THR A 42 -3.32 -3.77 -0.43
C THR A 42 -2.13 -2.94 -0.87
N ALA A 43 -0.95 -3.29 -0.37
CA ALA A 43 0.29 -2.63 -0.76
C ALA A 43 1.07 -3.60 -1.64
N LEU A 44 1.38 -3.16 -2.85
CA LEU A 44 2.02 -3.99 -3.86
C LEU A 44 3.46 -3.54 -4.07
N TYR A 45 4.39 -4.47 -3.96
CA TYR A 45 5.79 -4.21 -4.29
C TYR A 45 6.17 -5.08 -5.49
N VAL A 46 6.53 -4.42 -6.60
CA VAL A 46 6.97 -5.11 -7.80
C VAL A 46 8.49 -5.15 -7.78
N GLN A 47 9.05 -6.36 -7.67
CA GLN A 47 10.49 -6.53 -7.68
C GLN A 47 11.00 -6.45 -9.10
N THR A 48 12.11 -5.75 -9.29
CA THR A 48 12.74 -5.59 -10.60
C THR A 48 14.20 -6.01 -10.49
N PRO A 49 14.87 -6.30 -11.62
CA PRO A 49 16.30 -6.61 -11.56
C PRO A 49 17.13 -5.51 -10.92
N GLY A 50 16.70 -4.25 -11.03
CA GLY A 50 17.42 -3.14 -10.42
C GLY A 50 17.41 -3.13 -8.93
N ASP A 51 16.51 -3.90 -8.29
CA ASP A 51 16.42 -3.94 -6.83
C ASP A 51 17.68 -4.51 -6.21
N ALA A 52 18.40 -5.35 -6.92
CA ALA A 52 19.63 -5.94 -6.42
C ALA A 52 20.72 -4.87 -6.22
N ASP A 53 20.60 -3.75 -6.93
CA ASP A 53 21.58 -2.67 -6.84
C ASP A 53 21.09 -1.54 -5.94
N MET A 54 20.00 -1.75 -5.24
CA MET A 54 19.45 -0.72 -4.34
C MET A 54 20.44 -0.48 -3.20
N ASN A 55 20.74 0.78 -2.91
CA ASN A 55 21.66 1.08 -1.82
C ASN A 55 20.99 0.85 -0.47
N ALA A 56 21.82 0.90 0.59
CA ALA A 56 21.32 0.58 1.93
C ALA A 56 20.25 1.55 2.39
N GLU A 57 20.40 2.81 2.03
CA GLU A 57 19.43 3.83 2.43
C GLU A 57 18.06 3.59 1.82
N ASP A 58 18.06 3.26 0.54
CA ASP A 58 16.81 2.96 -0.17
C ASP A 58 16.18 1.68 0.35
N THR A 59 17.01 0.69 0.67
CA THR A 59 16.51 -0.57 1.21
C THR A 59 15.80 -0.34 2.55
N VAL A 60 16.42 0.46 3.40
CA VAL A 60 15.84 0.77 4.72
C VAL A 60 14.51 1.51 4.53
N ARG A 61 14.49 2.46 3.59
CA ARG A 61 13.28 3.24 3.35
C ARG A 61 12.15 2.36 2.81
N LEU A 62 12.49 1.46 1.89
CA LEU A 62 11.48 0.54 1.35
C LEU A 62 10.92 -0.35 2.45
N GLN A 63 11.78 -0.89 3.30
CA GLN A 63 11.32 -1.74 4.40
C GLN A 63 10.46 -0.96 5.39
N ALA A 64 10.81 0.30 5.64
CA ALA A 64 10.01 1.14 6.51
C ALA A 64 8.63 1.40 5.91
N ASN A 65 8.57 1.61 4.59
CA ASN A 65 7.29 1.83 3.92
C ASN A 65 6.43 0.57 3.93
N MET A 66 7.05 -0.60 3.77
CA MET A 66 6.32 -1.87 3.88
C MET A 66 5.75 -2.04 5.28
N ARG A 67 6.56 -1.74 6.29
CA ARG A 67 6.14 -1.88 7.68
C ARG A 67 5.00 -0.92 8.00
N LEU A 68 5.10 0.31 7.49
CA LEU A 68 4.04 1.29 7.67
C LEU A 68 2.74 0.79 7.05
N ALA A 69 2.80 0.24 5.84
CA ALA A 69 1.61 -0.29 5.19
C ALA A 69 0.96 -1.37 6.04
N GLN A 70 1.77 -2.27 6.60
CA GLN A 70 1.26 -3.33 7.46
C GLN A 70 0.60 -2.76 8.71
N GLN A 71 1.18 -1.71 9.29
CA GLN A 71 0.62 -1.06 10.48
C GLN A 71 -0.73 -0.41 10.17
N LEU A 72 -0.92 0.00 8.92
CA LEU A 72 -2.18 0.60 8.49
C LEU A 72 -3.20 -0.44 8.05
N GLY A 73 -2.88 -1.72 8.23
CA GLY A 73 -3.82 -2.78 7.92
C GLY A 73 -3.74 -3.32 6.51
N ALA A 74 -2.72 -2.95 5.76
CA ALA A 74 -2.59 -3.41 4.37
C ALA A 74 -2.11 -4.86 4.32
N GLY A 75 -2.61 -5.60 3.35
CA GLY A 75 -1.97 -6.84 2.94
C GLY A 75 -0.83 -6.47 2.02
N VAL A 76 0.37 -6.96 2.27
CA VAL A 76 1.54 -6.65 1.45
C VAL A 76 1.80 -7.80 0.50
N VAL A 77 1.86 -7.48 -0.79
CA VAL A 77 2.08 -8.47 -1.85
C VAL A 77 3.36 -8.10 -2.59
N LYS A 78 4.24 -9.10 -2.76
CA LYS A 78 5.45 -8.93 -3.56
C LYS A 78 5.29 -9.74 -4.84
N THR A 79 5.69 -9.16 -5.95
CA THR A 79 5.65 -9.89 -7.21
C THR A 79 6.97 -9.74 -7.97
#